data_4844d5b04445c22a4804a5d42c55da36
#
_entry.id   4844d5b04445c22a4804a5d42c55da36
#
_cell.length_a   1.000
_cell.length_b   1.000
_cell.length_c   1.000
_cell.angle_alpha   90.00
_cell.angle_beta   90.00
_cell.angle_gamma   90.00
#
_symmetry.space_group_name_H-M   'P 1'
#
loop_
_entity.id
_entity.type
_entity.pdbx_description
1 polymer ?
#
loop_
_entity_poly.entity_id
_entity_poly.type
_entity_poly.pdbx_seq_one_letter_code
_entity_poly.pdbx_strand_id
1 'polypeptide(L)'
;MSSPSAKNNSRNHKSSEKPVGRKRLLRTKSVEQQASAMAASQRRTRQQHAQERAEDYVETIADLIDSVGEARATDIAKRMGVSHVTVIQTVRRLRLKGLLHSEPYRSIFLTTEGKALALAARKRHEIVTNFLQALGVSKVVAQQDAEGIEHHCSRETLRAFVRFLSETRTK
;
A
#
# COMPACT_ATOMS: atom_id res chain seq x y z
N MET A 1 53.93 -77.55 29.73
CA MET A 1 52.68 -78.12 29.19
C MET A 1 51.60 -77.07 29.21
N SER A 2 51.07 -76.77 28.05
CA SER A 2 49.78 -76.09 27.80
C SER A 2 49.55 -74.67 28.28
N SER A 3 49.75 -73.75 27.40
CA SER A 3 49.18 -72.41 27.47
C SER A 3 47.70 -72.43 27.16
N PRO A 4 46.89 -71.43 27.63
CA PRO A 4 45.64 -71.05 26.98
C PRO A 4 45.70 -69.63 26.44
N SER A 5 45.17 -69.56 25.24
CA SER A 5 44.93 -68.53 24.34
C SER A 5 44.19 -67.30 24.94
N ALA A 6 44.68 -66.04 24.66
CA ALA A 6 44.01 -64.80 24.90
C ALA A 6 43.00 -64.49 23.81
N LYS A 7 41.70 -64.31 24.12
CA LYS A 7 40.69 -63.83 23.20
C LYS A 7 40.67 -62.28 23.24
N ASN A 8 41.06 -61.71 22.14
CA ASN A 8 41.01 -60.27 21.87
C ASN A 8 39.54 -59.87 21.56
N ASN A 9 38.93 -59.01 22.40
CA ASN A 9 37.56 -58.57 22.22
C ASN A 9 37.61 -57.11 21.79
N SER A 10 37.71 -56.90 20.47
CA SER A 10 37.63 -55.58 19.85
C SER A 10 36.19 -55.06 19.89
N ARG A 11 35.88 -54.22 20.86
CA ARG A 11 34.63 -53.49 20.88
C ARG A 11 34.70 -52.34 19.86
N ASN A 12 34.01 -52.51 18.78
CA ASN A 12 33.81 -51.48 17.74
C ASN A 12 32.86 -50.42 18.29
N HIS A 13 33.41 -49.28 18.68
CA HIS A 13 32.66 -48.11 19.12
C HIS A 13 32.22 -47.33 17.92
N LYS A 14 31.02 -47.60 17.35
CA LYS A 14 30.39 -46.76 16.36
C LYS A 14 29.90 -45.47 17.03
N SER A 15 30.71 -44.42 16.94
CA SER A 15 30.29 -43.07 17.28
C SER A 15 29.18 -42.63 16.28
N SER A 16 27.95 -42.60 16.80
CA SER A 16 26.84 -42.02 16.07
C SER A 16 26.94 -40.49 16.10
N GLU A 17 27.64 -39.89 15.15
CA GLU A 17 27.56 -38.45 14.92
C GLU A 17 26.16 -38.09 14.44
N LYS A 18 25.39 -37.47 15.32
CA LYS A 18 24.07 -36.96 15.00
C LYS A 18 24.21 -35.77 14.05
N PRO A 19 23.37 -35.63 13.02
CA PRO A 19 23.50 -34.54 12.02
C PRO A 19 23.00 -33.21 12.57
N VAL A 20 23.80 -32.54 13.37
CA VAL A 20 23.50 -31.24 13.97
C VAL A 20 23.51 -30.13 12.91
N GLY A 21 24.32 -30.26 11.85
CA GLY A 21 24.47 -29.25 10.80
C GLY A 21 23.23 -29.05 9.91
N ARG A 22 22.51 -30.13 9.60
CA ARG A 22 21.36 -30.08 8.66
C ARG A 22 20.15 -29.34 9.26
N LYS A 23 19.86 -29.50 10.55
CA LYS A 23 18.78 -28.78 11.25
C LYS A 23 19.09 -27.29 11.41
N ARG A 24 20.36 -26.93 11.61
CA ARG A 24 20.79 -25.53 11.73
C ARG A 24 20.68 -24.80 10.38
N LEU A 25 21.07 -25.42 9.27
CA LEU A 25 20.94 -24.87 7.90
C LEU A 25 19.48 -24.70 7.47
N LEU A 26 18.59 -25.62 7.82
CA LEU A 26 17.17 -25.50 7.52
C LEU A 26 16.50 -24.35 8.32
N ARG A 27 16.92 -24.16 9.56
CA ARG A 27 16.41 -23.09 10.44
C ARG A 27 16.88 -21.70 9.97
N THR A 28 18.12 -21.55 9.52
CA THR A 28 18.62 -20.28 8.96
C THR A 28 17.89 -19.92 7.66
N LYS A 29 17.71 -20.86 6.73
CA LYS A 29 16.94 -20.64 5.49
C LYS A 29 15.49 -20.24 5.76
N SER A 30 14.85 -20.84 6.76
CA SER A 30 13.49 -20.49 7.18
C SER A 30 13.42 -19.07 7.74
N VAL A 31 14.38 -18.64 8.55
CA VAL A 31 14.45 -17.28 9.12
C VAL A 31 14.72 -16.25 8.00
N GLU A 32 15.61 -16.54 7.07
CA GLU A 32 15.89 -15.67 5.93
C GLU A 32 14.67 -15.52 4.99
N GLN A 33 13.95 -16.61 4.75
CA GLN A 33 12.70 -16.59 3.96
C GLN A 33 11.61 -15.75 4.66
N GLN A 34 11.45 -15.89 5.98
CA GLN A 34 10.50 -15.08 6.76
C GLN A 34 10.88 -13.59 6.76
N ALA A 35 12.16 -13.28 6.94
CA ALA A 35 12.65 -11.90 6.87
C ALA A 35 12.44 -11.27 5.47
N SER A 36 12.69 -12.03 4.41
CA SER A 36 12.46 -11.60 3.03
C SER A 36 10.96 -11.36 2.75
N ALA A 37 10.09 -12.25 3.20
CA ALA A 37 8.64 -12.12 3.07
C ALA A 37 8.12 -10.89 3.84
N MET A 38 8.62 -10.66 5.05
CA MET A 38 8.28 -9.48 5.85
C MET A 38 8.75 -8.18 5.18
N ALA A 39 9.97 -8.15 4.66
CA ALA A 39 10.50 -7.01 3.92
C ALA A 39 9.71 -6.73 2.63
N ALA A 40 9.25 -7.77 1.93
CA ALA A 40 8.39 -7.64 0.75
C ALA A 40 7.01 -7.07 1.12
N SER A 41 6.40 -7.55 2.21
CA SER A 41 5.14 -7.03 2.74
C SER A 41 5.25 -5.55 3.09
N GLN A 42 6.29 -5.16 3.85
CA GLN A 42 6.52 -3.76 4.21
C GLN A 42 6.78 -2.86 3.00
N ARG A 43 7.45 -3.37 1.95
CA ARG A 43 7.63 -2.63 0.68
C ARG A 43 6.29 -2.39 0.00
N ARG A 44 5.42 -3.40 -0.06
CA ARG A 44 4.06 -3.29 -0.62
C ARG A 44 3.25 -2.24 0.12
N THR A 45 3.22 -2.28 1.45
CA THR A 45 2.51 -1.28 2.27
C THR A 45 3.01 0.13 2.02
N ARG A 46 4.35 0.33 1.96
CA ARG A 46 4.91 1.65 1.63
C ARG A 46 4.54 2.13 0.23
N GLN A 47 4.45 1.23 -0.75
CA GLN A 47 4.01 1.57 -2.11
C GLN A 47 2.54 1.97 -2.14
N GLN A 48 1.66 1.25 -1.41
CA GLN A 48 0.25 1.59 -1.27
C GLN A 48 0.08 2.97 -0.65
N HIS A 49 0.69 3.25 0.50
CA HIS A 49 0.64 4.58 1.12
C HIS A 49 1.24 5.69 0.25
N ALA A 50 2.22 5.38 -0.62
CA ALA A 50 2.75 6.37 -1.56
C ALA A 50 1.80 6.62 -2.73
N GLN A 51 0.98 5.65 -3.09
CA GLN A 51 -0.06 5.77 -4.10
C GLN A 51 -1.26 6.57 -3.55
N GLU A 52 -1.77 6.21 -2.38
CA GLU A 52 -2.83 6.95 -1.66
C GLU A 52 -2.50 8.43 -1.56
N ARG A 53 -1.31 8.76 -1.03
CA ARG A 53 -0.86 10.17 -0.96
C ARG A 53 -0.78 10.84 -2.32
N ALA A 54 -0.44 10.12 -3.38
CA ALA A 54 -0.41 10.72 -4.72
C ALA A 54 -1.82 11.06 -5.19
N GLU A 55 -2.79 10.19 -4.93
CA GLU A 55 -4.21 10.38 -5.23
C GLU A 55 -4.77 11.57 -4.45
N ASP A 56 -4.60 11.62 -3.13
CA ASP A 56 -5.04 12.74 -2.27
C ASP A 56 -4.52 14.10 -2.77
N TYR A 57 -3.24 14.14 -3.16
CA TYR A 57 -2.64 15.38 -3.65
C TYR A 57 -3.19 15.80 -5.01
N VAL A 58 -3.37 14.88 -5.96
CA VAL A 58 -3.93 15.26 -7.28
C VAL A 58 -5.40 15.65 -7.18
N GLU A 59 -6.18 15.03 -6.28
CA GLU A 59 -7.56 15.45 -5.99
C GLU A 59 -7.60 16.82 -5.36
N THR A 60 -6.80 17.07 -4.32
CA THR A 60 -6.72 18.39 -3.67
C THR A 60 -6.32 19.48 -4.66
N ILE A 61 -5.37 19.22 -5.56
CA ILE A 61 -4.95 20.15 -6.60
C ILE A 61 -6.08 20.38 -7.61
N ALA A 62 -6.78 19.32 -8.05
CA ALA A 62 -7.93 19.44 -8.94
C ALA A 62 -9.03 20.30 -8.32
N ASP A 63 -9.38 20.05 -7.05
CA ASP A 63 -10.39 20.81 -6.31
C ASP A 63 -10.03 22.29 -6.17
N LEU A 64 -8.77 22.60 -5.92
CA LEU A 64 -8.31 23.99 -5.84
C LEU A 64 -8.40 24.67 -7.21
N ILE A 65 -8.00 23.99 -8.28
CA ILE A 65 -8.13 24.53 -9.63
C ILE A 65 -9.61 24.76 -10.00
N ASP A 66 -10.48 23.80 -9.68
CA ASP A 66 -11.93 23.89 -9.97
C ASP A 66 -12.60 25.00 -9.16
N SER A 67 -12.17 25.25 -7.91
CA SER A 67 -12.83 26.20 -7.00
C SER A 67 -12.27 27.62 -7.05
N VAL A 68 -10.95 27.77 -7.21
CA VAL A 68 -10.25 29.08 -7.15
C VAL A 68 -9.41 29.40 -8.41
N GLY A 69 -9.40 28.50 -9.41
CA GLY A 69 -8.70 28.68 -10.67
C GLY A 69 -7.22 28.31 -10.65
N GLU A 70 -6.62 28.13 -9.46
CA GLU A 70 -5.21 27.76 -9.33
C GLU A 70 -4.96 26.96 -8.05
N ALA A 71 -3.86 26.19 -8.02
CA ALA A 71 -3.39 25.50 -6.84
C ALA A 71 -1.99 26.01 -6.46
N ARG A 72 -1.84 26.55 -5.26
CA ARG A 72 -0.55 26.97 -4.69
C ARG A 72 -0.15 26.07 -3.54
N ALA A 73 1.16 25.93 -3.32
CA ALA A 73 1.67 25.06 -2.25
C ALA A 73 1.14 25.46 -0.86
N THR A 74 0.90 26.74 -0.61
CA THR A 74 0.31 27.27 0.62
C THR A 74 -1.13 26.78 0.82
N ASP A 75 -1.93 26.78 -0.24
CA ASP A 75 -3.35 26.40 -0.19
C ASP A 75 -3.50 24.89 -0.05
N ILE A 76 -2.63 24.13 -0.73
CA ILE A 76 -2.54 22.68 -0.56
C ILE A 76 -2.15 22.35 0.89
N ALA A 77 -1.13 23.03 1.45
CA ALA A 77 -0.69 22.82 2.84
C ALA A 77 -1.83 23.06 3.84
N LYS A 78 -2.57 24.15 3.65
CA LYS A 78 -3.72 24.51 4.49
C LYS A 78 -4.84 23.48 4.36
N ARG A 79 -5.19 23.06 3.13
CA ARG A 79 -6.31 22.14 2.89
C ARG A 79 -6.03 20.73 3.40
N MET A 80 -4.78 20.27 3.27
CA MET A 80 -4.36 18.94 3.72
C MET A 80 -3.88 18.88 5.18
N GLY A 81 -3.77 20.01 5.87
CA GLY A 81 -3.28 20.05 7.25
C GLY A 81 -1.81 19.65 7.41
N VAL A 82 -0.99 19.87 6.38
CA VAL A 82 0.44 19.50 6.39
C VAL A 82 1.35 20.71 6.28
N SER A 83 2.65 20.56 6.59
CA SER A 83 3.62 21.65 6.45
C SER A 83 3.86 22.00 4.99
N HIS A 84 4.18 23.26 4.71
CA HIS A 84 4.58 23.73 3.37
C HIS A 84 5.78 22.92 2.82
N VAL A 85 6.74 22.57 3.68
CA VAL A 85 7.89 21.74 3.31
C VAL A 85 7.46 20.36 2.83
N THR A 86 6.49 19.74 3.50
CA THR A 86 5.90 18.45 3.10
C THR A 86 5.26 18.55 1.72
N VAL A 87 4.52 19.63 1.44
CA VAL A 87 3.93 19.88 0.12
C VAL A 87 4.99 19.98 -0.96
N ILE A 88 5.99 20.84 -0.77
CA ILE A 88 7.08 21.01 -1.76
C ILE A 88 7.78 19.70 -2.10
N GLN A 89 8.09 18.88 -1.08
CA GLN A 89 8.72 17.58 -1.27
C GLN A 89 7.80 16.61 -2.04
N THR A 90 6.50 16.62 -1.75
CA THR A 90 5.54 15.75 -2.42
C THR A 90 5.29 16.20 -3.86
N VAL A 91 5.08 17.49 -4.09
CA VAL A 91 4.96 18.10 -5.42
C VAL A 91 6.15 17.74 -6.30
N ARG A 92 7.39 17.87 -5.77
CA ARG A 92 8.60 17.45 -6.49
C ARG A 92 8.55 15.97 -6.91
N ARG A 93 8.11 15.08 -6.02
CA ARG A 93 7.97 13.64 -6.33
C ARG A 93 6.90 13.37 -7.38
N LEU A 94 5.76 14.04 -7.28
CA LEU A 94 4.65 13.89 -8.24
C LEU A 94 5.01 14.43 -9.60
N ARG A 95 5.78 15.53 -9.67
CA ARG A 95 6.34 16.05 -10.91
C ARG A 95 7.26 15.04 -11.58
N LEU A 96 8.15 14.39 -10.82
CA LEU A 96 9.02 13.33 -11.35
C LEU A 96 8.25 12.10 -11.83
N LYS A 97 7.04 11.87 -11.31
CA LYS A 97 6.12 10.83 -11.78
C LYS A 97 5.28 11.27 -13.00
N GLY A 98 5.46 12.48 -13.49
CA GLY A 98 4.70 13.01 -14.63
C GLY A 98 3.24 13.36 -14.32
N LEU A 99 2.85 13.49 -13.03
CA LEU A 99 1.45 13.74 -12.64
C LEU A 99 1.10 15.23 -12.61
N LEU A 100 2.10 16.11 -12.51
CA LEU A 100 1.88 17.55 -12.46
C LEU A 100 3.05 18.35 -13.04
N HIS A 101 2.74 19.61 -13.39
CA HIS A 101 3.70 20.65 -13.73
C HIS A 101 3.78 21.65 -12.58
N SER A 102 4.98 22.00 -12.16
CA SER A 102 5.21 23.02 -11.16
C SER A 102 6.56 23.69 -11.40
N GLU A 103 6.60 24.99 -11.20
CA GLU A 103 7.81 25.81 -11.13
C GLU A 103 7.93 26.43 -9.73
N PRO A 104 9.13 26.82 -9.29
CA PRO A 104 9.27 27.51 -8.02
C PRO A 104 8.40 28.79 -7.99
N TYR A 105 7.69 28.98 -6.86
CA TYR A 105 6.82 30.14 -6.62
C TYR A 105 5.65 30.33 -7.59
N ARG A 106 5.36 29.34 -8.45
CA ARG A 106 4.26 29.36 -9.42
C ARG A 106 3.12 28.43 -8.98
N SER A 107 1.98 28.61 -9.62
CA SER A 107 0.82 27.71 -9.50
C SER A 107 1.17 26.31 -10.01
N ILE A 108 0.55 25.31 -9.40
CA ILE A 108 0.74 23.89 -9.67
C ILE A 108 -0.43 23.44 -10.54
N PHE A 109 -0.14 22.75 -11.64
CA PHE A 109 -1.14 22.24 -12.59
C PHE A 109 -0.98 20.74 -12.78
N LEU A 110 -2.09 20.06 -12.98
CA LEU A 110 -2.10 18.63 -13.30
C LEU A 110 -1.78 18.40 -14.78
N THR A 111 -1.01 17.36 -15.05
CA THR A 111 -0.87 16.79 -16.39
C THR A 111 -2.15 16.05 -16.79
N THR A 112 -2.21 15.54 -18.02
CA THR A 112 -3.29 14.65 -18.46
C THR A 112 -3.40 13.41 -17.56
N GLU A 113 -2.26 12.82 -17.21
CA GLU A 113 -2.16 11.66 -16.31
C GLU A 113 -2.60 12.02 -14.88
N GLY A 114 -2.20 13.20 -14.39
CA GLY A 114 -2.62 13.69 -13.09
C GLY A 114 -4.14 13.92 -13.00
N LYS A 115 -4.73 14.52 -14.05
CA LYS A 115 -6.19 14.69 -14.15
C LYS A 115 -6.93 13.35 -14.20
N ALA A 116 -6.41 12.39 -14.98
CA ALA A 116 -6.99 11.06 -15.06
C ALA A 116 -6.94 10.33 -13.70
N LEU A 117 -5.85 10.48 -12.96
CA LEU A 117 -5.72 9.91 -11.62
C LEU A 117 -6.71 10.55 -10.64
N ALA A 118 -6.82 11.88 -10.61
CA ALA A 118 -7.78 12.59 -9.77
C ALA A 118 -9.23 12.18 -10.07
N LEU A 119 -9.59 12.09 -11.35
CA LEU A 119 -10.92 11.65 -11.77
C LEU A 119 -11.22 10.21 -11.34
N ALA A 120 -10.23 9.32 -11.46
CA ALA A 120 -10.38 7.92 -11.05
C ALA A 120 -10.56 7.79 -9.53
N ALA A 121 -9.85 8.58 -8.73
CA ALA A 121 -9.97 8.60 -7.29
C ALA A 121 -11.35 9.14 -6.86
N ARG A 122 -11.77 10.28 -7.35
CA ARG A 122 -13.14 10.83 -7.12
C ARG A 122 -14.24 9.82 -7.46
N LYS A 123 -14.10 9.10 -8.57
CA LYS A 123 -15.08 8.09 -8.96
C LYS A 123 -15.13 6.90 -7.99
N ARG A 124 -13.98 6.48 -7.46
CA ARG A 124 -13.94 5.43 -6.42
C ARG A 124 -14.62 5.90 -5.14
N HIS A 125 -14.26 7.10 -4.68
CA HIS A 125 -14.89 7.73 -3.51
C HIS A 125 -16.41 7.78 -3.65
N GLU A 126 -16.92 8.24 -4.79
CA GLU A 126 -18.35 8.30 -5.07
C GLU A 126 -19.02 6.91 -5.03
N ILE A 127 -18.39 5.89 -5.63
CA ILE A 127 -18.91 4.52 -5.63
C ILE A 127 -19.01 3.99 -4.20
N VAL A 128 -17.96 4.15 -3.39
CA VAL A 128 -17.92 3.66 -2.01
C VAL A 128 -18.93 4.42 -1.14
N THR A 129 -18.96 5.75 -1.23
CA THR A 129 -19.92 6.58 -0.51
C THR A 129 -21.37 6.20 -0.82
N ASN A 130 -21.71 6.05 -2.10
CA ASN A 130 -23.06 5.67 -2.52
C ASN A 130 -23.42 4.25 -2.07
N PHE A 131 -22.47 3.32 -2.09
CA PHE A 131 -22.66 1.96 -1.60
C PHE A 131 -22.96 1.95 -0.10
N LEU A 132 -22.19 2.68 0.71
CA LEU A 132 -22.43 2.78 2.15
C LEU A 132 -23.77 3.43 2.47
N GLN A 133 -24.17 4.47 1.73
CA GLN A 133 -25.48 5.09 1.89
C GLN A 133 -26.64 4.13 1.51
N ALA A 134 -26.46 3.32 0.47
CA ALA A 134 -27.45 2.31 0.08
C ALA A 134 -27.62 1.19 1.12
N LEU A 135 -26.61 0.97 1.97
CA LEU A 135 -26.68 0.10 3.15
C LEU A 135 -27.30 0.75 4.38
N GLY A 136 -27.68 2.04 4.31
CA GLY A 136 -28.30 2.78 5.42
C GLY A 136 -27.31 3.59 6.28
N VAL A 137 -26.03 3.68 5.88
CA VAL A 137 -25.06 4.56 6.57
C VAL A 137 -25.41 6.02 6.27
N SER A 138 -25.36 6.88 7.28
CA SER A 138 -25.65 8.31 7.11
C SER A 138 -24.64 8.94 6.13
N LYS A 139 -25.05 9.98 5.41
CA LYS A 139 -24.22 10.64 4.40
C LYS A 139 -22.87 11.11 4.96
N VAL A 140 -22.86 11.68 6.16
CA VAL A 140 -21.65 12.21 6.79
C VAL A 140 -20.67 11.08 7.11
N VAL A 141 -21.16 10.01 7.74
CA VAL A 141 -20.33 8.84 8.08
C VAL A 141 -19.86 8.13 6.82
N ALA A 142 -20.74 7.94 5.82
CA ALA A 142 -20.38 7.31 4.55
C ALA A 142 -19.26 8.05 3.80
N GLN A 143 -19.26 9.39 3.83
CA GLN A 143 -18.17 10.17 3.25
C GLN A 143 -16.86 9.99 4.01
N GLN A 144 -16.90 10.00 5.34
CA GLN A 144 -15.70 9.79 6.17
C GLN A 144 -15.09 8.39 6.00
N ASP A 145 -15.94 7.36 6.02
CA ASP A 145 -15.50 5.97 5.89
C ASP A 145 -14.99 5.68 4.46
N ALA A 146 -15.59 6.31 3.45
CA ALA A 146 -15.18 6.16 2.06
C ALA A 146 -13.71 6.55 1.83
N GLU A 147 -13.21 7.61 2.48
CA GLU A 147 -11.80 8.06 2.42
C GLU A 147 -10.80 6.92 2.71
N GLY A 148 -11.10 6.09 3.71
CA GLY A 148 -10.23 4.96 4.05
C GLY A 148 -10.47 3.73 3.19
N ILE A 149 -11.73 3.44 2.84
CA ILE A 149 -12.12 2.21 2.15
C ILE A 149 -11.70 2.23 0.68
N GLU A 150 -11.84 3.34 -0.03
CA GLU A 150 -11.62 3.44 -1.47
C GLU A 150 -10.22 3.05 -1.92
N HIS A 151 -9.21 3.39 -1.13
CA HIS A 151 -7.81 3.09 -1.43
C HIS A 151 -7.48 1.60 -1.30
N HIS A 152 -8.27 0.86 -0.51
CA HIS A 152 -8.05 -0.57 -0.26
C HIS A 152 -9.01 -1.49 -1.02
N CYS A 153 -9.97 -0.92 -1.76
CA CYS A 153 -10.89 -1.69 -2.60
C CYS A 153 -10.22 -2.19 -3.88
N SER A 154 -10.33 -3.49 -4.14
CA SER A 154 -9.94 -4.05 -5.43
C SER A 154 -10.89 -3.59 -6.54
N ARG A 155 -10.45 -3.67 -7.80
CA ARG A 155 -11.34 -3.42 -8.95
C ARG A 155 -12.54 -4.35 -8.99
N GLU A 156 -12.38 -5.57 -8.48
CA GLU A 156 -13.47 -6.54 -8.37
C GLU A 156 -14.50 -6.10 -7.34
N THR A 157 -14.06 -5.69 -6.16
CA THR A 157 -14.91 -5.14 -5.10
C THR A 157 -15.71 -3.92 -5.58
N LEU A 158 -15.04 -2.96 -6.24
CA LEU A 158 -15.71 -1.78 -6.79
C LEU A 158 -16.77 -2.14 -7.85
N ARG A 159 -16.50 -3.13 -8.72
CA ARG A 159 -17.50 -3.64 -9.67
C ARG A 159 -18.70 -4.27 -8.97
N ALA A 160 -18.49 -4.99 -7.86
CA ALA A 160 -19.57 -5.55 -7.07
C ALA A 160 -20.44 -4.46 -6.44
N PHE A 161 -19.84 -3.38 -5.92
CA PHE A 161 -20.56 -2.22 -5.40
C PHE A 161 -21.41 -1.54 -6.48
N VAL A 162 -20.84 -1.33 -7.67
CA VAL A 162 -21.59 -0.74 -8.81
C VAL A 162 -22.79 -1.62 -9.20
N ARG A 163 -22.63 -2.95 -9.27
CA ARG A 163 -23.75 -3.86 -9.56
C ARG A 163 -24.86 -3.76 -8.51
N PHE A 164 -24.50 -3.81 -7.24
CA PHE A 164 -25.45 -3.65 -6.14
C PHE A 164 -26.24 -2.35 -6.25
N LEU A 165 -25.55 -1.23 -6.51
CA LEU A 165 -26.19 0.07 -6.69
C LEU A 165 -27.15 0.11 -7.89
N SER A 166 -26.83 -0.58 -8.98
CA SER A 166 -27.73 -0.66 -10.14
C SER A 166 -29.00 -1.45 -9.83
N GLU A 167 -28.89 -2.54 -9.08
CA GLU A 167 -30.01 -3.39 -8.70
C GLU A 167 -30.96 -2.72 -7.67
N THR A 168 -30.41 -1.92 -6.77
CA THR A 168 -31.20 -1.18 -5.77
C THR A 168 -31.94 0.02 -6.33
N ARG A 169 -31.47 0.62 -7.43
CA ARG A 169 -32.15 1.73 -8.12
C ARG A 169 -33.37 1.30 -8.94
N THR A 170 -33.50 0.01 -9.21
CA THR A 170 -34.58 -0.54 -10.08
C THR A 170 -35.76 -1.05 -9.26
N LYS A 171 -35.71 -1.00 -7.94
CA LYS A 171 -36.80 -1.32 -7.01
C LYS A 171 -37.41 -0.06 -6.42
#